data_184922bb5509112354b82905b21ea3fe
#
_entry.id   184922bb5509112354b82905b21ea3fe
#
_cell.length_a   1.000
_cell.length_b   1.000
_cell.length_c   1.000
_cell.angle_alpha   90.00
_cell.angle_beta   90.00
_cell.angle_gamma   90.00
#
_symmetry.space_group_name_H-M   'P 1'
#
loop_
_entity.id
_entity.type
_entity.pdbx_description
1 polymer ?
#
loop_
_entity_poly.entity_id
_entity_poly.type
_entity_poly.pdbx_seq_one_letter_code
_entity_poly.pdbx_strand_id
1 'polypeptide(L)'
;MDDAAVPALPADAVFSARHLRKVYQTGEVEVVALRDVSLDVRRGEFVVLLGASGSGKSTLLNILGGLDVPSSGQVRFGDHELTGASEAELTRYRREHVGFVFQFYNLIPSLTVRENVALVTDIARAPMDIEEAIGLVGLA
;
A
#
# COMPACT_ATOMS: atom_id res chain seq x y z
N MET A 1 -28.12 -4.79 16.85
CA MET A 1 -26.79 -4.34 16.47
C MET A 1 -25.83 -5.45 16.77
N ASP A 2 -25.48 -6.19 15.74
CA ASP A 2 -24.54 -7.30 15.91
C ASP A 2 -23.15 -6.72 16.17
N ASP A 3 -22.79 -6.82 17.42
CA ASP A 3 -21.43 -6.66 17.86
C ASP A 3 -20.67 -7.92 17.42
N ALA A 4 -20.60 -8.13 16.11
CA ALA A 4 -19.79 -9.18 15.57
C ALA A 4 -18.35 -8.81 15.94
N ALA A 5 -17.85 -9.46 16.98
CA ALA A 5 -16.48 -9.33 17.38
C ALA A 5 -15.61 -9.50 16.14
N VAL A 6 -14.88 -8.47 15.77
CA VAL A 6 -13.87 -8.55 14.71
C VAL A 6 -12.99 -9.73 15.11
N PRO A 7 -12.89 -10.77 14.30
CA PRO A 7 -12.05 -11.90 14.67
C PRO A 7 -10.66 -11.39 14.99
N ALA A 8 -10.09 -11.91 16.07
CA ALA A 8 -8.73 -11.56 16.45
C ALA A 8 -7.81 -11.81 15.26
N LEU A 9 -6.89 -10.87 15.01
CA LEU A 9 -5.88 -11.04 13.97
C LEU A 9 -5.10 -12.33 14.19
N PRO A 10 -4.85 -13.12 13.14
CA PRO A 10 -3.86 -14.18 13.23
C PRO A 10 -2.56 -13.60 13.80
N ALA A 11 -1.91 -14.31 14.71
CA ALA A 11 -0.72 -13.82 15.41
C ALA A 11 0.43 -13.45 14.46
N ASP A 12 0.44 -13.98 13.24
CA ASP A 12 1.44 -13.75 12.20
C ASP A 12 0.96 -12.82 11.09
N ALA A 13 -0.23 -12.20 11.22
CA ALA A 13 -0.75 -11.29 10.21
C ALA A 13 0.03 -9.98 10.22
N VAL A 14 0.53 -9.58 9.04
CA VAL A 14 1.17 -8.30 8.81
C VAL A 14 0.12 -7.26 8.43
N PHE A 15 -0.76 -7.63 7.50
CA PHE A 15 -1.91 -6.81 7.13
C PHE A 15 -3.21 -7.50 7.49
N SER A 16 -4.18 -6.70 7.90
CA SER A 16 -5.54 -7.13 8.05
C SER A 16 -6.49 -6.08 7.50
N ALA A 17 -7.34 -6.50 6.57
CA ALA A 17 -8.39 -5.66 6.03
C ALA A 17 -9.74 -6.31 6.34
N ARG A 18 -10.71 -5.50 6.78
CA ARG A 18 -12.04 -5.97 7.14
C ARG A 18 -13.10 -5.09 6.53
N HIS A 19 -13.96 -5.69 5.72
CA HIS A 19 -15.14 -5.05 5.15
C HIS A 19 -14.82 -3.73 4.42
N LEU A 20 -13.72 -3.73 3.65
CA LEU A 20 -13.31 -2.54 2.92
C LEU A 20 -14.31 -2.19 1.82
N ARG A 21 -14.74 -0.96 1.87
CA ARG A 21 -15.54 -0.34 0.82
C ARG A 21 -14.85 0.92 0.36
N LYS A 22 -14.77 1.11 -0.94
CA LYS A 22 -14.23 2.32 -1.53
C LYS A 22 -15.13 2.82 -2.63
N VAL A 23 -15.57 4.05 -2.50
CA VAL A 23 -16.44 4.73 -3.45
C VAL A 23 -15.76 5.99 -3.92
N TYR A 24 -15.69 6.16 -5.23
CA TYR A 24 -15.22 7.40 -5.85
C TYR A 24 -16.41 8.18 -6.37
N GLN A 25 -16.46 9.46 -6.02
CA GLN A 25 -17.49 10.37 -6.49
C GLN A 25 -16.88 11.22 -7.61
N THR A 26 -17.41 11.10 -8.81
CA THR A 26 -17.00 11.90 -9.96
C THR A 26 -18.22 12.67 -10.47
N GLY A 27 -18.39 13.92 -10.01
CA GLY A 27 -19.59 14.70 -10.31
C GLY A 27 -20.81 14.04 -9.69
N GLU A 28 -21.81 13.71 -10.52
CA GLU A 28 -23.03 13.02 -10.09
C GLU A 28 -22.89 11.48 -10.15
N VAL A 29 -21.78 10.98 -10.69
CA VAL A 29 -21.53 9.55 -10.85
C VAL A 29 -20.76 9.01 -9.66
N GLU A 30 -21.29 7.93 -9.09
CA GLU A 30 -20.68 7.20 -7.99
C GLU A 30 -20.13 5.88 -8.53
N VAL A 31 -18.84 5.64 -8.31
CA VAL A 31 -18.18 4.38 -8.71
C VAL A 31 -17.75 3.63 -7.46
N VAL A 32 -18.31 2.44 -7.27
CA VAL A 32 -17.92 1.55 -6.17
C VAL A 32 -16.75 0.70 -6.64
N ALA A 33 -15.54 1.03 -6.18
CA ALA A 33 -14.33 0.29 -6.54
C ALA A 33 -14.14 -0.96 -5.69
N LEU A 34 -14.47 -0.89 -4.39
CA LEU A 34 -14.46 -2.05 -3.47
C LEU A 34 -15.81 -2.12 -2.77
N ARG A 35 -16.41 -3.31 -2.69
CA ARG A 35 -17.73 -3.48 -2.10
C ARG A 35 -17.72 -4.04 -0.70
N ASP A 36 -16.94 -5.04 -0.44
CA ASP A 36 -16.85 -5.70 0.87
C ASP A 36 -15.66 -6.65 0.81
N VAL A 37 -14.47 -6.09 0.94
CA VAL A 37 -13.24 -6.84 0.79
C VAL A 37 -12.59 -7.06 2.15
N SER A 38 -12.36 -8.32 2.48
CA SER A 38 -11.64 -8.71 3.69
C SER A 38 -10.51 -9.65 3.31
N LEU A 39 -9.32 -9.39 3.85
CA LEU A 39 -8.16 -10.28 3.66
C LEU A 39 -7.16 -10.09 4.79
N ASP A 40 -6.38 -11.12 5.01
CA ASP A 40 -5.21 -11.09 5.88
C ASP A 40 -3.98 -11.47 5.06
N VAL A 41 -2.88 -10.78 5.31
CA VAL A 41 -1.57 -11.10 4.74
C VAL A 41 -0.63 -11.43 5.87
N ARG A 42 -0.03 -12.61 5.81
CA ARG A 42 0.89 -13.10 6.85
C ARG A 42 2.32 -12.72 6.54
N ARG A 43 3.13 -12.74 7.59
CA ARG A 43 4.56 -12.47 7.45
C ARG A 43 5.21 -13.46 6.47
N GLY A 44 6.01 -12.94 5.54
CA GLY A 44 6.71 -13.75 4.55
C GLY A 44 5.83 -14.31 3.43
N GLU A 45 4.56 -13.94 3.39
CA GLU A 45 3.62 -14.44 2.38
C GLU A 45 3.73 -13.63 1.08
N PHE A 46 3.72 -14.35 -0.04
CA PHE A 46 3.62 -13.77 -1.37
C PHE A 46 2.18 -13.89 -1.85
N VAL A 47 1.51 -12.76 -2.02
CA VAL A 47 0.09 -12.72 -2.39
C VAL A 47 -0.08 -12.15 -3.79
N VAL A 48 -0.89 -12.81 -4.60
CA VAL A 48 -1.22 -12.35 -5.94
C VAL A 48 -2.71 -12.03 -6.00
N LEU A 49 -3.04 -10.81 -6.44
CA LEU A 49 -4.42 -10.38 -6.68
C LEU A 49 -4.76 -10.62 -8.15
N LEU A 50 -5.74 -11.47 -8.40
CA LEU A 50 -6.21 -11.80 -9.74
C LEU A 50 -7.58 -11.17 -9.98
N GLY A 51 -7.79 -10.69 -11.18
CA GLY A 51 -9.07 -10.11 -11.59
C GLY A 51 -8.94 -9.31 -12.88
N ALA A 52 -10.06 -9.03 -13.50
CA ALA A 52 -10.11 -8.22 -14.70
C ALA A 52 -9.71 -6.76 -14.41
N SER A 53 -9.33 -6.02 -15.45
CA SER A 53 -9.13 -4.57 -15.35
C SER A 53 -10.39 -3.92 -14.79
N GLY A 54 -10.23 -2.99 -13.85
CA GLY A 54 -11.35 -2.33 -13.20
C GLY A 54 -12.02 -3.12 -12.07
N SER A 55 -11.44 -4.25 -11.65
CA SER A 55 -11.97 -5.07 -10.54
C SER A 55 -11.61 -4.56 -9.15
N GLY A 56 -10.86 -3.46 -9.05
CA GLY A 56 -10.49 -2.87 -7.76
C GLY A 56 -9.11 -3.27 -7.23
N LYS A 57 -8.32 -4.03 -7.97
CA LYS A 57 -6.98 -4.47 -7.53
C LYS A 57 -6.06 -3.32 -7.15
N SER A 58 -5.95 -2.32 -8.04
CA SER A 58 -5.10 -1.14 -7.78
C SER A 58 -5.61 -0.34 -6.61
N THR A 59 -6.93 -0.21 -6.46
CA THR A 59 -7.55 0.48 -5.33
C THR A 59 -7.19 -0.20 -4.02
N LEU A 60 -7.30 -1.52 -3.97
CA LEU A 60 -6.93 -2.30 -2.78
C LEU A 60 -5.45 -2.13 -2.44
N LEU A 61 -4.56 -2.24 -3.42
CA LEU A 61 -3.13 -2.06 -3.21
C LEU A 61 -2.79 -0.65 -2.73
N ASN A 62 -3.45 0.37 -3.26
CA ASN A 62 -3.25 1.75 -2.82
C ASN A 62 -3.68 1.96 -1.37
N ILE A 63 -4.77 1.33 -0.96
CA ILE A 63 -5.24 1.40 0.44
C ILE A 63 -4.28 0.68 1.37
N LEU A 64 -3.84 -0.53 1.03
CA LEU A 64 -2.88 -1.29 1.83
C LEU A 64 -1.54 -0.56 1.91
N GLY A 65 -1.15 0.13 0.86
CA GLY A 65 0.09 0.92 0.81
C GLY A 65 0.00 2.29 1.46
N GLY A 66 -1.17 2.71 1.92
CA GLY A 66 -1.35 4.02 2.55
C GLY A 66 -1.41 5.19 1.58
N LEU A 67 -1.58 4.93 0.28
CA LEU A 67 -1.75 5.99 -0.74
C LEU A 67 -3.19 6.49 -0.83
N ASP A 68 -4.13 5.73 -0.33
CA ASP A 68 -5.53 6.07 -0.31
C ASP A 68 -6.16 5.55 0.99
N VAL A 69 -7.34 6.02 1.29
CA VAL A 69 -8.10 5.58 2.48
C VAL A 69 -9.41 4.94 2.05
N PRO A 70 -9.91 3.93 2.78
CA PRO A 70 -11.19 3.34 2.46
C PRO A 70 -12.33 4.31 2.81
N SER A 71 -13.46 4.16 2.13
CA SER A 71 -14.69 4.89 2.47
C SER A 71 -15.31 4.32 3.73
N SER A 72 -15.19 3.01 3.94
CA SER A 72 -15.58 2.33 5.18
C SER A 72 -14.79 1.03 5.32
N GLY A 73 -14.88 0.41 6.47
CA GLY A 73 -14.10 -0.76 6.82
C GLY A 73 -12.84 -0.39 7.60
N GLN A 74 -11.98 -1.37 7.85
CA GLN A 74 -10.77 -1.21 8.64
C GLN A 74 -9.56 -1.84 7.96
N VAL A 75 -8.43 -1.17 8.06
CA VAL A 75 -7.13 -1.67 7.59
C VAL A 75 -6.11 -1.49 8.70
N ARG A 76 -5.37 -2.55 9.00
CA ARG A 76 -4.31 -2.53 10.00
C ARG A 76 -3.02 -3.10 9.41
N PHE A 77 -1.91 -2.50 9.84
CA PHE A 77 -0.57 -3.03 9.61
C PHE A 77 0.06 -3.27 10.98
N GLY A 78 0.22 -4.55 11.35
CA GLY A 78 0.65 -4.90 12.71
C GLY A 78 -0.25 -4.23 13.75
N ASP A 79 0.34 -3.42 14.62
CA ASP A 79 -0.39 -2.67 15.65
C ASP A 79 -0.90 -1.31 15.16
N HIS A 80 -0.58 -0.92 13.92
CA HIS A 80 -0.94 0.38 13.38
C HIS A 80 -2.30 0.34 12.69
N GLU A 81 -3.24 1.14 13.17
CA GLU A 81 -4.52 1.35 12.50
C GLU A 81 -4.31 2.38 11.38
N LEU A 82 -4.52 1.96 10.13
CA LEU A 82 -4.39 2.85 8.97
C LEU A 82 -5.68 3.62 8.69
N THR A 83 -6.81 3.07 9.12
CA THR A 83 -8.11 3.73 8.97
C THR A 83 -8.18 4.91 9.94
N GLY A 84 -8.47 6.09 9.41
CA GLY A 84 -8.51 7.29 10.24
C GLY A 84 -7.14 7.89 10.57
N ALA A 85 -6.05 7.32 10.04
CA ALA A 85 -4.73 7.90 10.19
C ALA A 85 -4.64 9.25 9.46
N SER A 86 -3.86 10.18 10.03
CA SER A 86 -3.60 11.46 9.40
C SER A 86 -2.68 11.31 8.18
N GLU A 87 -2.64 12.32 7.32
CA GLU A 87 -1.70 12.33 6.18
C GLU A 87 -0.25 12.19 6.64
N ALA A 88 0.12 12.82 7.75
CA ALA A 88 1.46 12.71 8.32
C ALA A 88 1.79 11.28 8.77
N GLU A 89 0.82 10.59 9.38
CA GLU A 89 0.96 9.21 9.82
C GLU A 89 1.06 8.25 8.63
N LEU A 90 0.24 8.44 7.60
CA LEU A 90 0.30 7.65 6.38
C LEU A 90 1.62 7.86 5.63
N THR A 91 2.12 9.08 5.58
CA THR A 91 3.41 9.39 4.98
C THR A 91 4.55 8.66 5.70
N ARG A 92 4.53 8.66 7.03
CA ARG A 92 5.50 7.93 7.84
C ARG A 92 5.40 6.43 7.59
N TYR A 93 4.20 5.89 7.57
CA TYR A 93 3.94 4.49 7.28
C TYR A 93 4.54 4.07 5.93
N ARG A 94 4.28 4.84 4.87
CA ARG A 94 4.85 4.57 3.55
C ARG A 94 6.38 4.60 3.55
N ARG A 95 6.96 5.58 4.23
CA ARG A 95 8.41 5.75 4.31
C ARG A 95 9.08 4.58 5.02
N GLU A 96 8.49 4.12 6.11
CA GLU A 96 9.12 3.15 7.01
C GLU A 96 8.81 1.69 6.66
N HIS A 97 7.67 1.41 6.05
CA HIS A 97 7.16 0.04 5.95
C HIS A 97 6.80 -0.43 4.54
N VAL A 98 6.73 0.47 3.56
CA VAL A 98 6.20 0.12 2.24
C VAL A 98 7.17 0.47 1.14
N GLY A 99 7.38 -0.47 0.23
CA GLY A 99 8.03 -0.22 -1.05
C GLY A 99 7.03 -0.43 -2.18
N PHE A 100 7.05 0.46 -3.18
CA PHE A 100 6.15 0.38 -4.31
C PHE A 100 6.89 0.05 -5.60
N VAL A 101 6.29 -0.82 -6.39
CA VAL A 101 6.66 -0.99 -7.79
C VAL A 101 5.42 -0.65 -8.61
N PHE A 102 5.48 0.46 -9.34
CA PHE A 102 4.36 0.94 -10.13
C PHE A 102 4.33 0.31 -11.53
N GLN A 103 3.15 0.27 -12.14
CA GLN A 103 2.96 -0.31 -13.46
C GLN A 103 3.88 0.30 -14.52
N PHE A 104 4.12 1.60 -14.45
CA PHE A 104 4.99 2.34 -15.37
C PHE A 104 6.30 2.79 -14.71
N TYR A 105 6.67 2.13 -13.61
CA TYR A 105 7.92 2.30 -12.85
C TYR A 105 8.15 3.67 -12.23
N ASN A 106 7.43 4.71 -12.63
CA ASN A 106 7.55 6.09 -12.13
C ASN A 106 8.97 6.67 -12.16
N LEU A 107 9.75 6.29 -13.17
CA LEU A 107 11.08 6.83 -13.38
C LEU A 107 11.00 8.24 -13.99
N ILE A 108 11.93 9.11 -13.62
CA ILE A 108 12.08 10.42 -14.22
C ILE A 108 13.03 10.28 -15.42
N PRO A 109 12.53 10.42 -16.67
CA PRO A 109 13.33 10.10 -17.87
C PRO A 109 14.56 11.00 -18.07
N SER A 110 14.52 12.22 -17.55
CA SER A 110 15.64 13.17 -17.66
C SER A 110 16.77 12.90 -16.68
N LEU A 111 16.56 12.00 -15.72
CA LEU A 111 17.54 11.64 -14.71
C LEU A 111 18.24 10.32 -15.06
N THR A 112 19.48 10.20 -14.61
CA THR A 112 20.23 8.95 -14.69
C THR A 112 19.66 7.89 -13.74
N VAL A 113 20.12 6.64 -13.87
CA VAL A 113 19.79 5.57 -12.92
C VAL A 113 20.17 6.00 -11.50
N ARG A 114 21.39 6.48 -11.31
CA ARG A 114 21.89 6.97 -10.01
C ARG A 114 20.99 8.06 -9.44
N GLU A 115 20.65 9.06 -10.23
CA GLU A 115 19.81 10.17 -9.81
C GLU A 115 18.39 9.75 -9.45
N ASN A 116 17.81 8.80 -10.19
CA ASN A 116 16.51 8.22 -9.83
C ASN A 116 16.55 7.49 -8.47
N VAL A 117 17.61 6.71 -8.23
CA VAL A 117 17.80 6.04 -6.93
C VAL A 117 18.03 7.04 -5.82
N ALA A 118 18.79 8.11 -6.07
CA ALA A 118 19.08 9.15 -5.09
C ALA A 118 17.81 9.83 -4.55
N LEU A 119 16.77 9.99 -5.37
CA LEU A 119 15.50 10.57 -4.93
C LEU A 119 14.89 9.81 -3.75
N VAL A 120 15.01 8.49 -3.75
CA VAL A 120 14.48 7.65 -2.66
C VAL A 120 15.35 7.73 -1.43
N THR A 121 16.66 7.84 -1.58
CA THR A 121 17.58 7.92 -0.44
C THR A 121 17.35 9.19 0.39
N ASP A 122 16.89 10.27 -0.23
CA ASP A 122 16.62 11.54 0.46
C ASP A 122 15.43 11.44 1.42
N ILE A 123 14.50 10.54 1.18
CA ILE A 123 13.29 10.37 2.00
C ILE A 123 13.32 9.12 2.88
N ALA A 124 14.13 8.14 2.56
CA ALA A 124 14.24 6.92 3.35
C ALA A 124 14.93 7.19 4.69
N ARG A 125 14.47 6.51 5.74
CA ARG A 125 15.01 6.70 7.10
C ARG A 125 16.44 6.17 7.26
N ALA A 126 16.71 5.02 6.65
CA ALA A 126 18.02 4.37 6.71
C ALA A 126 18.32 3.76 5.33
N PRO A 127 18.62 4.60 4.33
CA PRO A 127 18.77 4.11 2.96
C PRO A 127 20.05 3.26 2.81
N MET A 128 19.95 2.27 1.94
CA MET A 128 21.13 1.56 1.47
C MET A 128 22.02 2.50 0.66
N ASP A 129 23.32 2.27 0.65
CA ASP A 129 24.24 3.00 -0.22
C ASP A 129 23.82 2.84 -1.69
N ILE A 130 23.83 3.96 -2.45
CA ILE A 130 23.36 3.98 -3.83
C ILE A 130 24.15 3.01 -4.71
N GLU A 131 25.48 2.98 -4.57
CA GLU A 131 26.35 2.09 -5.35
C GLU A 131 26.05 0.62 -5.06
N GLU A 132 25.84 0.31 -3.79
CA GLU A 132 25.48 -1.04 -3.37
C GLU A 132 24.15 -1.48 -3.97
N ALA A 133 23.14 -0.61 -3.90
CA ALA A 133 21.82 -0.89 -4.45
C ALA A 133 21.86 -1.14 -5.95
N ILE A 134 22.57 -0.29 -6.69
CA ILE A 134 22.73 -0.41 -8.14
C ILE A 134 23.49 -1.70 -8.50
N GLY A 135 24.52 -2.04 -7.72
CA GLY A 135 25.30 -3.27 -7.92
C GLY A 135 24.49 -4.53 -7.70
N LEU A 136 23.59 -4.55 -6.71
CA LEU A 136 22.74 -5.69 -6.41
C LEU A 136 21.81 -6.09 -7.55
N VAL A 137 21.41 -5.13 -8.38
CA VAL A 137 20.53 -5.39 -9.52
C VAL A 137 21.28 -5.43 -10.86
N GLY A 138 22.62 -5.42 -10.83
CA GLY A 138 23.44 -5.57 -12.01
C GLY A 138 23.52 -4.35 -12.93
N LEU A 139 23.27 -3.16 -12.40
CA LEU A 139 23.31 -1.90 -13.15
C LEU A 139 24.56 -1.05 -12.84
N ALA A 140 25.52 -1.61 -12.15
CA ALA A 140 26.79 -0.93 -11.85
C ALA A 140 27.69 -0.83 -13.08
#